data_60b9b7687e5bd18faa1cb356c35bf492
#
_entry.id   60b9b7687e5bd18faa1cb356c35bf492
#
_cell.length_a   1.000
_cell.length_b   1.000
_cell.length_c   1.000
_cell.angle_alpha   90.00
_cell.angle_beta   90.00
_cell.angle_gamma   90.00
#
_symmetry.space_group_name_H-M   'P 1'
#
loop_
_entity.id
_entity.type
_entity.pdbx_description
1 polymer ?
#
loop_
_entity_poly.entity_id
_entity_poly.type
_entity_poly.pdbx_seq_one_letter_code
_entity_poly.pdbx_strand_id
1 'polypeptide(L)'
;MILFKVNSKSSIYVRLLYSMAVLCLLTALSSCSDDDAPAEIIPNPDSEIYFTKSLDFTSDSGEAILSFTTNKDWSINVSQSGGDVSWCTVFPNKGKAGENQVLVKVIRNEGVDDRNVVLNLAAGDLTKSIVVTQKQKDAITLTTAKFEVDKNGGEIQVEVKA
;
A
#
# COMPACT_ATOMS: atom_id res chain seq x y z
N MET A 1 68.57 41.03 9.79
CA MET A 1 67.26 40.82 10.49
C MET A 1 66.26 41.69 9.80
N ILE A 2 65.45 41.03 8.89
CA ILE A 2 64.47 41.78 8.08
C ILE A 2 63.12 41.62 8.77
N LEU A 3 62.57 42.69 9.28
CA LEU A 3 61.26 42.77 9.91
C LEU A 3 60.19 43.05 8.84
N PHE A 4 59.35 42.07 8.52
CA PHE A 4 58.15 42.26 7.69
C PHE A 4 57.02 42.83 8.54
N LYS A 5 56.66 44.11 8.30
CA LYS A 5 55.55 44.78 8.90
C LYS A 5 54.25 44.35 8.18
N VAL A 6 53.55 43.39 8.78
CA VAL A 6 52.23 42.95 8.25
C VAL A 6 51.21 44.07 8.52
N ASN A 7 50.65 44.63 7.45
CA ASN A 7 49.67 45.70 7.51
C ASN A 7 48.33 45.15 8.00
N SER A 8 47.82 45.69 9.10
CA SER A 8 46.59 45.29 9.80
C SER A 8 45.34 45.15 8.88
N LYS A 9 45.29 45.91 7.80
CA LYS A 9 44.15 45.86 6.85
C LYS A 9 44.17 44.59 5.97
N SER A 10 45.33 44.03 5.65
CA SER A 10 45.42 42.78 4.86
C SER A 10 44.92 41.56 5.65
N SER A 11 45.10 41.60 6.99
CA SER A 11 44.65 40.50 7.85
C SER A 11 43.11 40.36 7.89
N ILE A 12 42.40 41.48 7.79
CA ILE A 12 40.91 41.48 7.81
C ILE A 12 40.37 40.91 6.49
N TYR A 13 40.94 41.30 5.35
CA TYR A 13 40.51 40.77 4.06
C TYR A 13 40.82 39.25 3.88
N VAL A 14 41.94 38.80 4.38
CA VAL A 14 42.31 37.38 4.37
C VAL A 14 41.35 36.57 5.26
N ARG A 15 40.95 37.08 6.42
CA ARG A 15 39.96 36.44 7.31
C ARG A 15 38.56 36.45 6.73
N LEU A 16 38.16 37.52 6.03
CA LEU A 16 36.86 37.60 5.34
C LEU A 16 36.80 36.62 4.15
N LEU A 17 37.85 36.51 3.35
CA LEU A 17 37.96 35.55 2.23
C LEU A 17 37.95 34.12 2.73
N TYR A 18 38.60 33.82 3.88
CA TYR A 18 38.57 32.47 4.47
C TYR A 18 37.16 32.10 5.00
N SER A 19 36.46 33.05 5.62
CA SER A 19 35.10 32.82 6.11
C SER A 19 34.10 32.65 4.98
N MET A 20 34.21 33.36 3.87
CA MET A 20 33.37 33.16 2.68
C MET A 20 33.70 31.85 1.98
N ALA A 21 34.96 31.44 1.89
CA ALA A 21 35.34 30.16 1.30
C ALA A 21 34.84 28.96 2.12
N VAL A 22 34.89 29.04 3.45
CA VAL A 22 34.36 28.02 4.36
C VAL A 22 32.83 27.95 4.30
N LEU A 23 32.15 29.11 4.18
CA LEU A 23 30.69 29.15 4.04
C LEU A 23 30.21 28.59 2.70
N CYS A 24 30.95 28.82 1.59
CA CYS A 24 30.66 28.19 0.31
C CYS A 24 30.92 26.65 0.28
N LEU A 25 31.88 26.16 1.08
CA LEU A 25 32.15 24.72 1.16
C LEU A 25 31.10 23.94 1.93
N LEU A 26 30.36 24.60 2.84
CA LEU A 26 29.29 23.97 3.62
C LEU A 26 27.94 23.87 2.86
N THR A 27 27.78 24.59 1.75
CA THR A 27 26.55 24.54 0.94
C THR A 27 26.62 23.54 -0.21
N ALA A 28 27.76 22.89 -0.45
CA ALA A 28 27.93 21.94 -1.57
C ALA A 28 27.59 20.48 -1.22
N LEU A 29 27.08 20.19 0.00
CA LEU A 29 26.80 18.81 0.44
C LEU A 29 25.31 18.45 0.45
N SER A 30 24.43 19.28 -0.10
CA SER A 30 22.99 18.96 -0.16
C SER A 30 22.45 18.88 -1.58
N SER A 31 23.19 18.26 -2.50
CA SER A 31 22.66 17.86 -3.81
C SER A 31 23.05 16.41 -4.08
N CYS A 32 22.59 15.52 -3.20
CA CYS A 32 22.29 14.16 -3.62
C CYS A 32 20.78 14.18 -3.87
N SER A 33 20.36 14.27 -5.12
CA SER A 33 18.99 13.94 -5.49
C SER A 33 18.85 12.43 -5.30
N ASP A 34 17.98 12.01 -4.38
CA ASP A 34 17.60 10.60 -4.18
C ASP A 34 16.90 9.99 -5.43
N ASP A 35 16.95 10.73 -6.56
CA ASP A 35 16.31 10.30 -7.81
C ASP A 35 16.96 9.06 -8.43
N ASP A 36 18.24 8.78 -8.11
CA ASP A 36 18.97 7.63 -8.65
C ASP A 36 18.88 6.37 -7.76
N ALA A 37 18.34 6.47 -6.54
CA ALA A 37 18.15 5.30 -5.69
C ALA A 37 17.05 4.39 -6.27
N PRO A 38 17.26 3.05 -6.29
CA PRO A 38 16.23 2.12 -6.72
C PRO A 38 14.96 2.28 -5.88
N ALA A 39 13.80 2.05 -6.48
CA ALA A 39 12.55 2.15 -5.78
C ALA A 39 12.44 1.06 -4.71
N GLU A 40 11.96 1.44 -3.53
CA GLU A 40 11.75 0.52 -2.40
C GLU A 40 10.32 0.66 -1.87
N ILE A 41 9.72 -0.48 -1.53
CA ILE A 41 8.45 -0.57 -0.81
C ILE A 41 8.67 -1.55 0.34
N ILE A 42 8.69 -1.04 1.57
CA ILE A 42 8.96 -1.80 2.79
C ILE A 42 7.67 -1.83 3.62
N PRO A 43 7.07 -3.02 3.88
CA PRO A 43 5.91 -3.12 4.76
C PRO A 43 6.32 -2.74 6.18
N ASN A 44 5.47 -1.99 6.87
CA ASN A 44 5.67 -1.74 8.29
C ASN A 44 5.42 -3.05 9.06
N PRO A 45 6.29 -3.46 9.99
CA PRO A 45 6.12 -4.69 10.76
C PRO A 45 4.83 -4.74 11.59
N ASP A 46 4.27 -3.58 11.93
CA ASP A 46 2.99 -3.47 12.66
C ASP A 46 1.77 -3.44 11.70
N SER A 47 1.99 -3.60 10.40
CA SER A 47 0.90 -3.64 9.41
C SER A 47 0.14 -4.97 9.51
N GLU A 48 -1.18 -4.90 9.52
CA GLU A 48 -2.05 -6.08 9.40
C GLU A 48 -1.94 -6.75 8.02
N ILE A 49 -1.47 -5.99 7.04
CA ILE A 49 -1.38 -6.40 5.63
C ILE A 49 0.09 -6.55 5.22
N TYR A 50 0.46 -7.73 4.75
CA TYR A 50 1.77 -8.04 4.17
C TYR A 50 1.64 -8.30 2.67
N PHE A 51 2.62 -7.86 1.89
CA PHE A 51 2.65 -8.10 0.43
C PHE A 51 2.78 -9.57 0.03
N THR A 52 2.98 -10.47 0.98
CA THR A 52 3.17 -11.91 0.73
C THR A 52 1.95 -12.76 1.10
N LYS A 53 0.90 -12.14 1.65
CA LYS A 53 -0.30 -12.82 2.11
C LYS A 53 -1.54 -12.11 1.57
N SER A 54 -2.60 -12.89 1.25
CA SER A 54 -3.90 -12.33 0.94
C SER A 54 -4.51 -11.64 2.16
N LEU A 55 -5.29 -10.61 1.90
CA LEU A 55 -6.14 -9.95 2.88
C LEU A 55 -7.55 -10.53 2.75
N ASP A 56 -7.95 -11.28 3.75
CA ASP A 56 -9.21 -12.03 3.71
C ASP A 56 -10.25 -11.38 4.61
N PHE A 57 -11.41 -11.09 4.05
CA PHE A 57 -12.59 -10.57 4.76
C PHE A 57 -13.69 -11.64 4.81
N THR A 58 -14.52 -11.58 5.85
CA THR A 58 -15.81 -12.29 5.89
C THR A 58 -16.76 -11.66 4.87
N SER A 59 -18.00 -12.17 4.78
CA SER A 59 -19.03 -11.59 3.94
C SER A 59 -19.49 -10.20 4.39
N ASP A 60 -19.25 -9.82 5.64
CA ASP A 60 -19.62 -8.50 6.16
C ASP A 60 -18.71 -7.40 5.63
N SER A 61 -19.14 -6.14 5.78
CA SER A 61 -18.27 -4.99 5.54
C SER A 61 -17.09 -5.02 6.50
N GLY A 62 -15.92 -4.57 6.03
CA GLY A 62 -14.70 -4.59 6.81
C GLY A 62 -13.72 -3.50 6.40
N GLU A 63 -12.75 -3.27 7.27
CA GLU A 63 -11.68 -2.31 7.06
C GLU A 63 -10.35 -2.91 7.52
N ALA A 64 -9.27 -2.57 6.82
CA ALA A 64 -7.91 -2.95 7.22
C ALA A 64 -6.92 -1.84 6.85
N ILE A 65 -5.82 -1.72 7.58
CA ILE A 65 -4.80 -0.70 7.37
C ILE A 65 -3.57 -1.34 6.74
N LEU A 66 -3.19 -0.84 5.58
CA LEU A 66 -1.92 -1.12 4.93
C LEU A 66 -0.94 -0.01 5.29
N SER A 67 0.13 -0.36 6.03
CA SER A 67 1.19 0.58 6.41
C SER A 67 2.50 0.18 5.75
N PHE A 68 3.18 1.12 5.10
CA PHE A 68 4.44 0.90 4.39
C PHE A 68 5.26 2.17 4.31
N THR A 69 6.56 1.99 4.08
CA THR A 69 7.49 3.08 3.76
C THR A 69 7.96 2.93 2.33
N THR A 70 8.08 4.03 1.60
CA THR A 70 8.65 4.06 0.24
C THR A 70 9.54 5.27 0.05
N ASN A 71 10.57 5.14 -0.79
CA ASN A 71 11.49 6.22 -1.16
C ASN A 71 11.08 6.97 -2.44
N LYS A 72 9.96 6.60 -3.07
CA LYS A 72 9.40 7.26 -4.25
C LYS A 72 7.93 7.62 -4.00
N ASP A 73 7.40 8.53 -4.81
CA ASP A 73 5.96 8.78 -4.89
C ASP A 73 5.24 7.49 -5.29
N TRP A 74 4.06 7.26 -4.73
CA TRP A 74 3.35 5.99 -4.90
C TRP A 74 1.89 6.18 -5.29
N SER A 75 1.33 5.12 -5.86
CA SER A 75 -0.11 5.00 -6.13
C SER A 75 -0.59 3.57 -5.98
N ILE A 76 -1.86 3.39 -5.60
CA ILE A 76 -2.54 2.10 -5.56
C ILE A 76 -3.67 2.11 -6.57
N ASN A 77 -3.71 1.05 -7.39
CA ASN A 77 -4.82 0.75 -8.29
C ASN A 77 -5.50 -0.55 -7.86
N VAL A 78 -6.83 -0.52 -7.80
CA VAL A 78 -7.66 -1.70 -7.55
C VAL A 78 -8.06 -2.29 -8.89
N SER A 79 -7.75 -3.56 -9.12
CA SER A 79 -8.03 -4.26 -10.38
C SER A 79 -8.62 -5.65 -10.15
N GLN A 80 -9.42 -6.08 -11.12
CA GLN A 80 -9.97 -7.44 -11.19
C GLN A 80 -10.05 -7.86 -12.66
N SER A 81 -9.88 -9.14 -12.93
CA SER A 81 -10.06 -9.69 -14.27
C SER A 81 -11.55 -9.85 -14.57
N GLY A 82 -12.14 -8.83 -15.22
CA GLY A 82 -13.50 -8.91 -15.79
C GLY A 82 -14.66 -8.70 -14.81
N GLY A 83 -14.45 -8.01 -13.68
CA GLY A 83 -15.49 -7.80 -12.67
C GLY A 83 -15.60 -6.36 -12.14
N ASP A 84 -16.66 -6.13 -11.35
CA ASP A 84 -16.85 -4.89 -10.60
C ASP A 84 -15.90 -4.83 -9.40
N VAL A 85 -15.16 -3.73 -9.27
CA VAL A 85 -14.23 -3.47 -8.17
C VAL A 85 -14.77 -2.46 -7.16
N SER A 86 -15.95 -1.92 -7.37
CA SER A 86 -16.54 -0.85 -6.53
C SER A 86 -16.77 -1.25 -5.07
N TRP A 87 -16.79 -2.55 -4.80
CA TRP A 87 -16.96 -3.09 -3.46
C TRP A 87 -15.70 -3.00 -2.58
N CYS A 88 -14.53 -2.76 -3.18
CA CYS A 88 -13.26 -2.57 -2.48
C CYS A 88 -12.68 -1.22 -2.81
N THR A 89 -12.50 -0.38 -1.82
CA THR A 89 -11.95 0.96 -1.96
C THR A 89 -10.69 1.14 -1.13
N VAL A 90 -9.78 1.99 -1.61
CA VAL A 90 -8.53 2.34 -0.92
C VAL A 90 -8.41 3.85 -0.77
N PHE A 91 -8.01 4.32 0.42
CA PHE A 91 -7.84 5.74 0.67
C PHE A 91 -6.69 6.00 1.69
N PRO A 92 -5.77 6.93 1.38
CA PRO A 92 -5.56 7.55 0.07
C PRO A 92 -5.10 6.53 -0.98
N ASN A 93 -5.31 6.80 -2.26
CA ASN A 93 -4.87 5.92 -3.36
C ASN A 93 -3.55 6.36 -4.00
N LYS A 94 -2.94 7.44 -3.51
CA LYS A 94 -1.62 7.94 -3.90
C LYS A 94 -1.02 8.81 -2.81
N GLY A 95 0.30 8.92 -2.80
CA GLY A 95 1.01 9.75 -1.83
C GLY A 95 2.48 9.98 -2.19
N LYS A 96 3.21 10.58 -1.27
CA LYS A 96 4.62 10.92 -1.38
C LYS A 96 5.50 9.85 -0.73
N ALA A 97 6.79 9.88 -1.08
CA ALA A 97 7.82 9.14 -0.37
C ALA A 97 7.73 9.36 1.15
N GLY A 98 8.14 8.36 1.93
CA GLY A 98 8.08 8.35 3.39
C GLY A 98 7.17 7.26 3.93
N GLU A 99 6.80 7.39 5.20
CA GLU A 99 5.84 6.51 5.88
C GLU A 99 4.42 6.82 5.43
N ASN A 100 3.67 5.79 5.10
CA ASN A 100 2.33 5.90 4.56
C ASN A 100 1.38 4.88 5.20
N GLN A 101 0.12 5.29 5.32
CA GLN A 101 -0.99 4.44 5.73
C GLN A 101 -2.14 4.57 4.73
N VAL A 102 -2.70 3.43 4.36
CA VAL A 102 -3.82 3.33 3.43
C VAL A 102 -4.91 2.49 4.06
N LEU A 103 -6.11 3.04 4.14
CA LEU A 103 -7.30 2.31 4.56
C LEU A 103 -7.83 1.51 3.36
N VAL A 104 -7.92 0.21 3.51
CA VAL A 104 -8.61 -0.71 2.60
C VAL A 104 -9.98 -0.99 3.20
N LYS A 105 -11.04 -0.69 2.46
CA LYS A 105 -12.43 -0.85 2.91
C LYS A 105 -13.21 -1.70 1.93
N VAL A 106 -13.96 -2.67 2.44
CA VAL A 106 -14.87 -3.52 1.67
C VAL A 106 -16.30 -3.32 2.16
N ILE A 107 -17.24 -3.27 1.22
CA ILE A 107 -18.68 -3.31 1.53
C ILE A 107 -19.12 -4.78 1.62
N ARG A 108 -20.26 -5.03 2.25
CA ARG A 108 -20.83 -6.36 2.43
C ARG A 108 -20.98 -7.12 1.11
N ASN A 109 -20.63 -8.39 1.11
CA ASN A 109 -20.90 -9.31 0.00
C ASN A 109 -22.27 -9.98 0.20
N GLU A 110 -23.25 -9.54 -0.55
CA GLU A 110 -24.60 -10.16 -0.54
C GLU A 110 -24.73 -11.32 -1.54
N GLY A 111 -23.67 -11.57 -2.31
CA GLY A 111 -23.61 -12.65 -3.29
C GLY A 111 -23.35 -14.02 -2.66
N VAL A 112 -23.57 -15.04 -3.47
CA VAL A 112 -23.36 -16.45 -3.10
C VAL A 112 -21.98 -16.97 -3.50
N ASP A 113 -21.13 -16.10 -4.05
CA ASP A 113 -19.77 -16.43 -4.48
C ASP A 113 -18.74 -15.55 -3.75
N ASP A 114 -17.58 -16.12 -3.47
CA ASP A 114 -16.40 -15.36 -3.03
C ASP A 114 -16.02 -14.38 -4.14
N ARG A 115 -15.54 -13.20 -3.73
CA ARG A 115 -15.04 -12.20 -4.68
C ARG A 115 -13.63 -11.75 -4.30
N ASN A 116 -12.85 -11.36 -5.29
CA ASN A 116 -11.48 -10.92 -5.08
C ASN A 116 -11.12 -9.75 -5.98
N VAL A 117 -10.19 -8.94 -5.52
CA VAL A 117 -9.51 -7.90 -6.30
C VAL A 117 -8.03 -7.93 -5.99
N VAL A 118 -7.24 -7.30 -6.84
CA VAL A 118 -5.80 -7.11 -6.65
C VAL A 118 -5.53 -5.62 -6.44
N LEU A 119 -4.92 -5.28 -5.33
CA LEU A 119 -4.35 -3.97 -5.06
C LEU A 119 -2.94 -3.95 -5.62
N ASN A 120 -2.68 -3.10 -6.60
CA ASN A 120 -1.34 -2.90 -7.17
C ASN A 120 -0.76 -1.61 -6.63
N LEU A 121 0.17 -1.71 -5.68
CA LEU A 121 0.94 -0.59 -5.14
C LEU A 121 2.18 -0.39 -6.00
N ALA A 122 2.26 0.73 -6.68
CA ALA A 122 3.39 1.13 -7.51
C ALA A 122 4.13 2.31 -6.89
N ALA A 123 5.46 2.24 -6.87
CA ALA A 123 6.36 3.32 -6.46
C ALA A 123 7.57 3.32 -7.39
N GLY A 124 7.75 4.38 -8.19
CA GLY A 124 8.74 4.40 -9.26
C GLY A 124 8.50 3.25 -10.25
N ASP A 125 9.51 2.42 -10.47
CA ASP A 125 9.48 1.22 -11.33
C ASP A 125 9.08 -0.07 -10.58
N LEU A 126 8.93 0.00 -9.24
CA LEU A 126 8.57 -1.15 -8.41
C LEU A 126 7.05 -1.25 -8.23
N THR A 127 6.52 -2.46 -8.39
CA THR A 127 5.11 -2.76 -8.10
C THR A 127 5.02 -3.95 -7.15
N LYS A 128 4.16 -3.83 -6.14
CA LYS A 128 3.76 -4.91 -5.22
C LYS A 128 2.26 -5.11 -5.32
N SER A 129 1.83 -6.37 -5.32
CA SER A 129 0.43 -6.75 -5.43
C SER A 129 -0.05 -7.46 -4.18
N ILE A 130 -1.27 -7.13 -3.75
CA ILE A 130 -1.96 -7.74 -2.61
C ILE A 130 -3.30 -8.23 -3.11
N VAL A 131 -3.61 -9.50 -2.89
CA VAL A 131 -4.93 -10.05 -3.19
C VAL A 131 -5.85 -9.76 -2.01
N VAL A 132 -6.99 -9.14 -2.27
CA VAL A 132 -8.08 -8.97 -1.30
C VAL A 132 -9.18 -9.95 -1.68
N THR A 133 -9.53 -10.84 -0.76
CA THR A 133 -10.60 -11.82 -0.92
C THR A 133 -11.71 -11.51 0.08
N GLN A 134 -12.94 -11.52 -0.38
CA GLN A 134 -14.08 -11.45 0.51
C GLN A 134 -14.98 -12.68 0.31
N LYS A 135 -15.28 -13.34 1.42
CA LYS A 135 -16.11 -14.54 1.43
C LYS A 135 -17.53 -14.24 0.97
N GLN A 136 -18.16 -15.25 0.41
CA GLN A 136 -19.59 -15.24 0.11
C GLN A 136 -20.40 -15.10 1.40
N LYS A 137 -21.64 -14.65 1.27
CA LYS A 137 -22.63 -14.74 2.33
C LYS A 137 -23.01 -16.23 2.52
N ASP A 138 -23.09 -16.64 3.78
CA ASP A 138 -23.58 -17.97 4.09
C ASP A 138 -24.97 -18.17 3.46
N ALA A 139 -25.08 -19.17 2.63
CA ALA A 139 -26.32 -19.51 1.94
C ALA A 139 -26.61 -20.98 2.10
N ILE A 140 -27.85 -21.29 2.42
CA ILE A 140 -28.34 -22.68 2.40
C ILE A 140 -28.67 -22.99 0.95
N THR A 141 -27.97 -23.97 0.37
CA THR A 141 -28.21 -24.43 -0.97
C THR A 141 -28.88 -25.82 -0.92
N LEU A 142 -30.07 -25.91 -1.50
CA LEU A 142 -30.73 -27.18 -1.71
C LEU A 142 -30.24 -27.81 -3.03
N THR A 143 -29.77 -29.04 -2.98
CA THR A 143 -29.32 -29.78 -4.17
C THR A 143 -30.47 -30.10 -5.10
N THR A 144 -31.70 -30.10 -4.58
CA THR A 144 -32.93 -30.37 -5.35
C THR A 144 -34.03 -29.41 -4.85
N ALA A 145 -34.63 -28.65 -5.77
CA ALA A 145 -35.71 -27.68 -5.45
C ALA A 145 -37.13 -28.31 -5.48
N LYS A 146 -37.25 -29.54 -6.03
CA LYS A 146 -38.54 -30.23 -6.17
C LYS A 146 -38.37 -31.69 -5.82
N PHE A 147 -39.23 -32.18 -4.93
CA PHE A 147 -39.32 -33.59 -4.55
C PHE A 147 -40.70 -34.13 -4.94
N GLU A 148 -40.69 -35.29 -5.53
CA GLU A 148 -41.94 -36.00 -5.86
C GLU A 148 -42.04 -37.22 -4.95
N VAL A 149 -43.15 -37.37 -4.28
CA VAL A 149 -43.46 -38.52 -3.41
C VAL A 149 -44.62 -39.30 -4.01
N ASP A 150 -44.56 -40.63 -3.85
CA ASP A 150 -45.67 -41.50 -4.22
C ASP A 150 -46.91 -41.15 -3.41
N LYS A 151 -48.09 -41.41 -3.99
CA LYS A 151 -49.39 -41.19 -3.34
C LYS A 151 -49.56 -41.95 -2.03
N ASN A 152 -48.76 -42.97 -1.77
CA ASN A 152 -48.78 -43.75 -0.54
C ASN A 152 -47.88 -43.19 0.56
N GLY A 153 -47.20 -42.06 0.28
CA GLY A 153 -46.22 -41.46 1.17
C GLY A 153 -44.82 -42.09 1.00
N GLY A 154 -43.85 -41.51 1.69
CA GLY A 154 -42.46 -41.95 1.67
C GLY A 154 -41.57 -41.00 2.46
N GLU A 155 -40.32 -41.39 2.72
CA GLU A 155 -39.29 -40.53 3.30
C GLU A 155 -38.47 -39.88 2.18
N ILE A 156 -38.17 -38.60 2.36
CA ILE A 156 -37.29 -37.85 1.47
C ILE A 156 -36.09 -37.40 2.28
N GLN A 157 -34.90 -37.68 1.76
CA GLN A 157 -33.66 -37.13 2.30
C GLN A 157 -33.34 -35.82 1.57
N VAL A 158 -33.21 -34.74 2.34
CA VAL A 158 -32.84 -33.43 1.82
C VAL A 158 -31.42 -33.15 2.25
N GLU A 159 -30.49 -33.07 1.28
CA GLU A 159 -29.13 -32.67 1.54
C GLU A 159 -29.05 -31.14 1.48
N VAL A 160 -28.59 -30.53 2.58
CA VAL A 160 -28.41 -29.09 2.72
C VAL A 160 -26.94 -28.83 2.87
N LYS A 161 -26.38 -27.94 2.04
CA LYS A 161 -25.02 -27.41 2.18
C LYS A 161 -25.13 -25.99 2.70
N ALA A 162 -24.41 -25.72 3.77
CA ALA A 162 -24.24 -24.39 4.39
C ALA A 162 -22.81 -23.91 4.21
#